data_3509b64339ef2df49c7e0229289339be
#
_entry.id   3509b64339ef2df49c7e0229289339be
#
_cell.length_a   1.000
_cell.length_b   1.000
_cell.length_c   1.000
_cell.angle_alpha   90.00
_cell.angle_beta   90.00
_cell.angle_gamma   90.00
#
_symmetry.space_group_name_H-M   'P 1'
#
loop_
_entity.id
_entity.type
_entity.pdbx_description
1 polymer ?
#
loop_
_entity_poly.entity_id
_entity_poly.type
_entity_poly.pdbx_seq_one_letter_code
_entity_poly.pdbx_strand_id
1 'polypeptide(L)'
;ELGRRCPRITSVVQNVNERQTNVILGEREQTLYGPGFILDKLCGLSFRISSQSFYQVNAVQTEVLYERAIDLAGFTGSETAIDAYCGTGTIGLVAAKRGARQVIGVDTVASAVRDARENAKHNGVENARFAVGDAGAFMRERAAAGDAVDVLLMDPPRAGSSEEFLAAAVTLAPRRIVYISCNPTTQVRDLAFLRQHGYAVRTVQPVDMFPHTDHIETIALVERVEGFFERSDR
;
A
#
# COMPACT_ATOMS: atom_id res chain seq x y z
N GLU A 1 15.57 -4.24 -32.91
CA GLU A 1 16.98 -4.61 -32.76
C GLU A 1 17.32 -4.96 -31.32
N LEU A 2 16.91 -4.15 -30.30
CA LEU A 2 17.18 -4.39 -28.88
C LEU A 2 16.69 -5.77 -28.41
N GLY A 3 15.43 -6.15 -28.69
CA GLY A 3 14.88 -7.44 -28.28
C GLY A 3 15.57 -8.66 -28.92
N ARG A 4 16.20 -8.49 -30.08
CA ARG A 4 17.02 -9.53 -30.71
C ARG A 4 18.40 -9.66 -30.08
N ARG A 5 19.03 -8.54 -29.71
CA ARG A 5 20.37 -8.50 -29.09
C ARG A 5 20.34 -8.85 -27.60
N CYS A 6 19.25 -8.56 -26.93
CA CYS A 6 19.08 -8.77 -25.50
C CYS A 6 17.78 -9.55 -25.23
N PRO A 7 17.82 -10.90 -25.28
CA PRO A 7 16.62 -11.75 -25.12
C PRO A 7 15.90 -11.58 -23.77
N ARG A 8 16.56 -11.02 -22.77
CA ARG A 8 15.96 -10.70 -21.45
C ARG A 8 15.10 -9.45 -21.46
N ILE A 9 15.14 -8.61 -22.52
CA ILE A 9 14.25 -7.46 -22.68
C ILE A 9 12.89 -7.98 -23.15
N THR A 10 11.91 -7.95 -22.26
CA THR A 10 10.53 -8.41 -22.52
C THR A 10 9.62 -7.27 -22.97
N SER A 11 9.94 -6.03 -22.62
CA SER A 11 9.15 -4.86 -22.98
C SER A 11 10.03 -3.62 -23.15
N VAL A 12 9.65 -2.74 -24.09
CA VAL A 12 10.22 -1.41 -24.26
C VAL A 12 9.09 -0.40 -24.37
N VAL A 13 9.08 0.56 -23.45
CA VAL A 13 8.08 1.64 -23.42
C VAL A 13 8.80 2.96 -23.54
N GLN A 14 8.30 3.84 -24.42
CA GLN A 14 8.68 5.23 -24.49
C GLN A 14 7.72 6.07 -23.66
N ASN A 15 8.25 6.82 -22.70
CA ASN A 15 7.47 7.83 -22.00
C ASN A 15 7.91 9.22 -22.43
N VAL A 16 6.96 10.08 -22.72
CA VAL A 16 7.21 11.46 -23.16
C VAL A 16 6.87 12.40 -22.01
N ASN A 17 7.90 13.00 -21.43
CA ASN A 17 7.77 14.01 -20.39
C ASN A 17 8.23 15.38 -20.92
N GLU A 18 7.28 16.28 -21.10
CA GLU A 18 7.53 17.66 -21.54
C GLU A 18 7.55 18.65 -20.35
N ARG A 19 7.37 18.16 -19.11
CA ARG A 19 7.29 18.99 -17.91
C ARG A 19 8.70 19.27 -17.36
N GLN A 20 8.96 20.53 -17.02
CA GLN A 20 10.17 20.93 -16.29
C GLN A 20 9.88 20.93 -14.77
N THR A 21 9.58 19.78 -14.21
CA THR A 21 9.24 19.58 -12.79
C THR A 21 9.99 18.35 -12.25
N ASN A 22 9.88 18.10 -10.97
CA ASN A 22 10.44 16.89 -10.33
C ASN A 22 9.68 15.59 -10.70
N VAL A 23 8.62 15.67 -11.51
CA VAL A 23 7.89 14.50 -12.01
C VAL A 23 8.70 13.88 -13.14
N ILE A 24 9.13 12.64 -12.95
CA ILE A 24 10.02 11.93 -13.90
C ILE A 24 9.25 11.42 -15.12
N LEU A 25 8.04 10.90 -14.92
CA LEU A 25 7.22 10.33 -15.98
C LEU A 25 6.12 11.29 -16.44
N GLY A 26 6.00 11.45 -17.76
CA GLY A 26 4.91 12.19 -18.39
C GLY A 26 3.64 11.33 -18.54
N GLU A 27 2.55 11.96 -18.97
CA GLU A 27 1.25 11.31 -19.14
C GLU A 27 1.15 10.45 -20.42
N ARG A 28 1.99 10.76 -21.43
CA ARG A 28 1.98 10.06 -22.71
C ARG A 28 3.03 8.96 -22.75
N GLU A 29 2.60 7.76 -23.05
CA GLU A 29 3.50 6.65 -23.28
C GLU A 29 3.11 5.84 -24.52
N GLN A 30 4.09 5.17 -25.09
CA GLN A 30 3.92 4.27 -26.22
C GLN A 30 4.72 3.01 -26.01
N THR A 31 4.09 1.87 -26.10
CA THR A 31 4.78 0.58 -26.13
C THR A 31 5.43 0.39 -27.50
N LEU A 32 6.75 0.32 -27.52
CA LEU A 32 7.54 0.11 -28.75
C LEU A 32 7.82 -1.38 -29.03
N TYR A 33 7.82 -2.20 -27.97
CA TYR A 33 8.08 -3.63 -28.07
C TYR A 33 7.49 -4.37 -26.86
N GLY A 34 6.98 -5.57 -27.06
CA GLY A 34 6.42 -6.43 -26.02
C GLY A 34 5.07 -5.96 -25.49
N PRO A 35 4.64 -6.45 -24.33
CA PRO A 35 3.30 -6.19 -23.79
C PRO A 35 3.13 -4.85 -23.07
N GLY A 36 4.17 -4.04 -22.90
CA GLY A 36 4.12 -2.76 -22.19
C GLY A 36 4.21 -2.89 -20.66
N PHE A 37 4.50 -4.07 -20.14
CA PHE A 37 4.69 -4.34 -18.72
C PHE A 37 5.76 -5.41 -18.51
N ILE A 38 6.20 -5.56 -17.27
CA ILE A 38 7.03 -6.69 -16.83
C ILE A 38 6.26 -7.53 -15.81
N LEU A 39 6.69 -8.78 -15.62
CA LEU A 39 6.19 -9.66 -14.56
C LEU A 39 7.32 -9.89 -13.56
N ASP A 40 6.98 -9.77 -12.28
CA ASP A 40 7.87 -10.10 -11.17
C ASP A 40 7.15 -10.95 -10.14
N LYS A 41 7.89 -11.65 -9.29
CA LYS A 41 7.36 -12.48 -8.19
C LYS A 41 7.69 -11.86 -6.85
N LEU A 42 6.71 -11.81 -5.97
CA LEU A 42 6.84 -11.27 -4.62
C LEU A 42 5.89 -12.02 -3.67
N CYS A 43 6.40 -12.51 -2.53
CA CYS A 43 5.63 -13.28 -1.53
C CYS A 43 4.80 -14.44 -2.16
N GLY A 44 5.36 -15.11 -3.17
CA GLY A 44 4.71 -16.23 -3.88
C GLY A 44 3.59 -15.82 -4.84
N LEU A 45 3.36 -14.53 -5.08
CA LEU A 45 2.43 -13.99 -6.06
C LEU A 45 3.18 -13.44 -7.27
N SER A 46 2.54 -13.42 -8.45
CA SER A 46 3.08 -12.81 -9.67
C SER A 46 2.42 -11.47 -9.90
N PHE A 47 3.24 -10.42 -10.06
CA PHE A 47 2.76 -9.06 -10.28
C PHE A 47 3.08 -8.57 -11.68
N ARG A 48 2.07 -8.04 -12.34
CA ARG A 48 2.20 -7.21 -13.51
C ARG A 48 2.54 -5.79 -13.07
N ILE A 49 3.61 -5.24 -13.65
CA ILE A 49 4.12 -3.92 -13.31
C ILE A 49 4.19 -3.11 -14.60
N SER A 50 3.34 -2.11 -14.73
CA SER A 50 3.38 -1.16 -15.85
C SER A 50 4.44 -0.07 -15.62
N SER A 51 4.84 0.63 -16.67
CA SER A 51 5.90 1.64 -16.64
C SER A 51 5.64 2.81 -15.67
N GLN A 52 4.37 3.11 -15.37
CA GLN A 52 3.98 4.20 -14.47
C GLN A 52 3.70 3.74 -13.04
N SER A 53 3.73 2.44 -12.79
CA SER A 53 3.46 1.91 -11.47
C SER A 53 4.69 1.95 -10.58
N PHE A 54 4.52 2.42 -9.35
CA PHE A 54 5.55 2.25 -8.33
C PHE A 54 5.67 0.77 -7.96
N TYR A 55 6.89 0.28 -7.87
CA TYR A 55 7.21 -1.06 -7.40
C TYR A 55 8.55 -1.03 -6.66
N GLN A 56 8.64 -1.76 -5.55
CA GLN A 56 9.84 -1.82 -4.72
C GLN A 56 10.99 -2.47 -5.46
N VAL A 57 12.18 -1.84 -5.45
CA VAL A 57 13.34 -2.26 -6.25
C VAL A 57 14.15 -3.40 -5.63
N ASN A 58 14.08 -3.60 -4.31
CA ASN A 58 14.77 -4.67 -3.59
C ASN A 58 13.77 -5.78 -3.25
N ALA A 59 13.54 -6.71 -4.18
CA ALA A 59 12.54 -7.75 -4.04
C ALA A 59 12.72 -8.60 -2.77
N VAL A 60 13.97 -8.94 -2.41
CA VAL A 60 14.27 -9.76 -1.22
C VAL A 60 13.85 -9.05 0.07
N GLN A 61 14.22 -7.78 0.22
CA GLN A 61 13.84 -7.00 1.40
C GLN A 61 12.37 -6.59 1.38
N THR A 62 11.77 -6.47 0.22
CA THR A 62 10.33 -6.22 0.09
C THR A 62 9.51 -7.40 0.61
N GLU A 63 9.94 -8.63 0.33
CA GLU A 63 9.30 -9.81 0.93
C GLU A 63 9.38 -9.79 2.46
N VAL A 64 10.56 -9.48 3.02
CA VAL A 64 10.73 -9.32 4.46
C VAL A 64 9.82 -8.22 5.03
N LEU A 65 9.77 -7.06 4.36
CA LEU A 65 8.93 -5.93 4.75
C LEU A 65 7.44 -6.32 4.79
N TYR A 66 6.95 -6.93 3.71
CA TYR A 66 5.54 -7.27 3.58
C TYR A 66 5.14 -8.43 4.48
N GLU A 67 5.96 -9.47 4.59
CA GLU A 67 5.70 -10.58 5.50
C GLU A 67 5.61 -10.09 6.96
N ARG A 68 6.53 -9.22 7.38
CA ARG A 68 6.48 -8.63 8.71
C ARG A 68 5.27 -7.73 8.93
N ALA A 69 4.90 -6.91 7.95
CA ALA A 69 3.69 -6.09 8.03
C ALA A 69 2.42 -6.95 8.18
N ILE A 70 2.32 -8.03 7.42
CA ILE A 70 1.18 -8.95 7.48
C ILE A 70 1.16 -9.78 8.78
N ASP A 71 2.32 -10.21 9.27
CA ASP A 71 2.43 -10.87 10.59
C ASP A 71 1.91 -9.95 11.70
N LEU A 72 2.29 -8.66 11.68
CA LEU A 72 1.81 -7.65 12.63
C LEU A 72 0.33 -7.35 12.46
N ALA A 73 -0.21 -7.41 11.24
CA ALA A 73 -1.64 -7.28 11.00
C ALA A 73 -2.45 -8.40 11.67
N GLY A 74 -1.87 -9.60 11.82
CA GLY A 74 -2.43 -10.71 12.59
C GLY A 74 -3.77 -11.20 12.05
N PHE A 75 -3.86 -11.48 10.75
CA PHE A 75 -5.06 -12.01 10.13
C PHE A 75 -5.36 -13.43 10.60
N THR A 76 -6.65 -13.71 10.91
CA THR A 76 -7.16 -15.01 11.38
C THR A 76 -8.21 -15.63 10.47
N GLY A 77 -8.58 -14.94 9.39
CA GLY A 77 -9.64 -15.36 8.46
C GLY A 77 -10.97 -14.62 8.64
N SER A 78 -11.06 -13.76 9.63
CA SER A 78 -12.29 -13.01 9.92
C SER A 78 -12.22 -11.52 9.58
N GLU A 79 -11.01 -10.97 9.42
CA GLU A 79 -10.78 -9.55 9.32
C GLU A 79 -11.06 -8.99 7.93
N THR A 80 -11.71 -7.82 7.89
CA THR A 80 -11.76 -6.93 6.73
C THR A 80 -10.64 -5.90 6.86
N ALA A 81 -9.83 -5.78 5.79
CA ALA A 81 -8.76 -4.81 5.73
C ALA A 81 -8.99 -3.77 4.63
N ILE A 82 -8.55 -2.53 4.89
CA ILE A 82 -8.33 -1.53 3.85
C ILE A 82 -6.81 -1.45 3.60
N ASP A 83 -6.42 -1.49 2.33
CA ASP A 83 -5.06 -1.19 1.85
C ASP A 83 -5.09 0.21 1.22
N ALA A 84 -4.74 1.20 2.03
CA ALA A 84 -4.67 2.59 1.60
C ALA A 84 -3.33 2.87 0.92
N TYR A 85 -3.36 3.61 -0.19
CA TYR A 85 -2.22 3.80 -1.10
C TYR A 85 -1.80 2.49 -1.77
N CYS A 86 -2.78 1.68 -2.20
CA CYS A 86 -2.57 0.28 -2.59
C CYS A 86 -1.68 0.09 -3.83
N GLY A 87 -1.49 1.12 -4.66
CA GLY A 87 -0.70 1.03 -5.88
C GLY A 87 -1.16 -0.13 -6.77
N THR A 88 -0.25 -1.03 -7.14
CA THR A 88 -0.55 -2.23 -7.93
C THR A 88 -1.14 -3.38 -7.10
N GLY A 89 -1.51 -3.11 -5.85
CA GLY A 89 -2.17 -4.06 -4.95
C GLY A 89 -1.23 -5.03 -4.25
N THR A 90 0.06 -4.73 -4.18
CA THR A 90 1.06 -5.69 -3.67
C THR A 90 0.80 -6.08 -2.23
N ILE A 91 0.66 -5.12 -1.32
CA ILE A 91 0.43 -5.38 0.12
C ILE A 91 -0.94 -6.04 0.32
N GLY A 92 -1.98 -5.48 -0.30
CA GLY A 92 -3.34 -5.99 -0.16
C GLY A 92 -3.51 -7.42 -0.69
N LEU A 93 -2.87 -7.78 -1.79
CA LEU A 93 -2.93 -9.14 -2.32
C LEU A 93 -2.17 -10.14 -1.45
N VAL A 94 -1.04 -9.74 -0.87
CA VAL A 94 -0.33 -10.56 0.12
C VAL A 94 -1.21 -10.73 1.37
N ALA A 95 -1.86 -9.69 1.88
CA ALA A 95 -2.80 -9.77 2.99
C ALA A 95 -3.97 -10.73 2.70
N ALA A 96 -4.57 -10.63 1.52
CA ALA A 96 -5.67 -11.50 1.09
C ALA A 96 -5.24 -12.96 1.03
N LYS A 97 -4.02 -13.24 0.54
CA LYS A 97 -3.45 -14.58 0.46
C LYS A 97 -3.07 -15.15 1.82
N ARG A 98 -2.69 -14.30 2.77
CA ARG A 98 -2.22 -14.63 4.12
C ARG A 98 -3.34 -14.63 5.18
N GLY A 99 -4.60 -14.63 4.78
CA GLY A 99 -5.72 -14.92 5.66
C GLY A 99 -6.63 -13.74 6.00
N ALA A 100 -6.52 -12.58 5.37
CA ALA A 100 -7.58 -11.59 5.46
C ALA A 100 -8.87 -12.15 4.85
N ARG A 101 -10.02 -11.99 5.52
CA ARG A 101 -11.33 -12.37 4.98
C ARG A 101 -11.64 -11.58 3.71
N GLN A 102 -11.38 -10.29 3.76
CA GLN A 102 -11.59 -9.36 2.65
C GLN A 102 -10.56 -8.25 2.68
N VAL A 103 -10.07 -7.84 1.52
CA VAL A 103 -9.21 -6.67 1.36
C VAL A 103 -9.85 -5.70 0.37
N ILE A 104 -9.82 -4.41 0.70
CA ILE A 104 -10.26 -3.33 -0.18
C ILE A 104 -9.08 -2.38 -0.36
N GLY A 105 -8.46 -2.43 -1.54
CA GLY A 105 -7.38 -1.50 -1.90
C GLY A 105 -7.93 -0.23 -2.52
N VAL A 106 -7.35 0.92 -2.14
CA VAL A 106 -7.74 2.23 -2.66
C VAL A 106 -6.50 3.03 -3.05
N ASP A 107 -6.51 3.59 -4.25
CA ASP A 107 -5.45 4.46 -4.75
C ASP A 107 -6.02 5.49 -5.73
N THR A 108 -5.42 6.67 -5.80
CA THR A 108 -5.82 7.74 -6.73
C THR A 108 -5.37 7.47 -8.17
N VAL A 109 -4.36 6.62 -8.37
CA VAL A 109 -3.75 6.33 -9.68
C VAL A 109 -4.52 5.23 -10.39
N ALA A 110 -5.37 5.61 -11.33
CA ALA A 110 -6.25 4.68 -12.05
C ALA A 110 -5.50 3.55 -12.80
N SER A 111 -4.30 3.81 -13.32
CA SER A 111 -3.46 2.78 -13.97
C SER A 111 -2.96 1.74 -12.97
N ALA A 112 -2.54 2.16 -11.78
CA ALA A 112 -2.10 1.26 -10.71
C ALA A 112 -3.25 0.39 -10.20
N VAL A 113 -4.43 0.97 -9.98
CA VAL A 113 -5.64 0.22 -9.59
C VAL A 113 -6.07 -0.79 -10.66
N ARG A 114 -5.92 -0.45 -11.94
CA ARG A 114 -6.16 -1.40 -13.04
C ARG A 114 -5.18 -2.57 -12.96
N ASP A 115 -3.89 -2.31 -12.76
CA ASP A 115 -2.89 -3.35 -12.58
C ASP A 115 -3.18 -4.19 -11.32
N ALA A 116 -3.62 -3.58 -10.21
CA ALA A 116 -4.03 -4.30 -9.00
C ALA A 116 -5.17 -5.29 -9.26
N ARG A 117 -6.17 -4.92 -10.03
CA ARG A 117 -7.28 -5.81 -10.44
C ARG A 117 -6.81 -6.96 -11.32
N GLU A 118 -5.94 -6.67 -12.28
CA GLU A 118 -5.35 -7.72 -13.14
C GLU A 118 -4.45 -8.65 -12.33
N ASN A 119 -3.69 -8.12 -11.36
CA ASN A 119 -2.87 -8.90 -10.45
C ASN A 119 -3.71 -9.82 -9.55
N ALA A 120 -4.84 -9.34 -9.02
CA ALA A 120 -5.79 -10.16 -8.28
C ALA A 120 -6.29 -11.34 -9.12
N LYS A 121 -6.75 -11.04 -10.34
CA LYS A 121 -7.25 -12.05 -11.28
C LYS A 121 -6.16 -13.05 -11.67
N HIS A 122 -4.96 -12.59 -12.00
CA HIS A 122 -3.83 -13.43 -12.39
C HIS A 122 -3.43 -14.42 -11.30
N ASN A 123 -3.50 -14.01 -10.04
CA ASN A 123 -3.16 -14.84 -8.88
C ASN A 123 -4.36 -15.63 -8.30
N GLY A 124 -5.54 -15.54 -8.89
CA GLY A 124 -6.74 -16.21 -8.38
C GLY A 124 -7.15 -15.71 -6.99
N VAL A 125 -6.90 -14.43 -6.69
CA VAL A 125 -7.28 -13.82 -5.40
C VAL A 125 -8.68 -13.21 -5.55
N GLU A 126 -9.68 -13.85 -4.96
CA GLU A 126 -11.09 -13.47 -5.11
C GLU A 126 -11.61 -12.58 -3.97
N ASN A 127 -10.89 -12.56 -2.84
CA ASN A 127 -11.23 -11.81 -1.64
C ASN A 127 -10.57 -10.41 -1.58
N ALA A 128 -10.00 -9.93 -2.68
CA ALA A 128 -9.48 -8.57 -2.80
C ALA A 128 -10.24 -7.78 -3.88
N ARG A 129 -10.53 -6.52 -3.60
CA ARG A 129 -11.16 -5.57 -4.54
C ARG A 129 -10.39 -4.26 -4.51
N PHE A 130 -10.38 -3.55 -5.64
CA PHE A 130 -9.60 -2.32 -5.77
C PHE A 130 -10.45 -1.21 -6.37
N ALA A 131 -10.41 -0.01 -5.75
CA ALA A 131 -11.15 1.18 -6.12
C ALA A 131 -10.20 2.34 -6.44
N VAL A 132 -10.55 3.14 -7.46
CA VAL A 132 -9.87 4.41 -7.73
C VAL A 132 -10.53 5.48 -6.88
N GLY A 133 -9.74 6.17 -6.05
CA GLY A 133 -10.25 7.25 -5.23
C GLY A 133 -9.24 7.70 -4.18
N ASP A 134 -9.59 8.77 -3.48
CA ASP A 134 -8.88 9.22 -2.29
C ASP A 134 -9.21 8.31 -1.11
N ALA A 135 -8.18 7.75 -0.47
CA ALA A 135 -8.36 6.78 0.60
C ALA A 135 -9.02 7.40 1.84
N GLY A 136 -8.75 8.69 2.14
CA GLY A 136 -9.39 9.39 3.24
C GLY A 136 -10.89 9.58 3.00
N ALA A 137 -11.28 10.00 1.79
CA ALA A 137 -12.68 10.11 1.41
C ALA A 137 -13.39 8.76 1.46
N PHE A 138 -12.74 7.70 0.94
CA PHE A 138 -13.24 6.34 0.97
C PHE A 138 -13.48 5.85 2.41
N MET A 139 -12.52 6.07 3.32
CA MET A 139 -12.68 5.69 4.72
C MET A 139 -13.83 6.43 5.42
N ARG A 140 -14.00 7.73 5.15
CA ARG A 140 -15.15 8.49 5.68
C ARG A 140 -16.49 7.95 5.19
N GLU A 141 -16.56 7.60 3.91
CA GLU A 141 -17.76 6.99 3.33
C GLU A 141 -18.09 5.64 4.00
N ARG A 142 -17.08 4.78 4.20
CA ARG A 142 -17.27 3.50 4.89
C ARG A 142 -17.70 3.67 6.35
N ALA A 143 -17.08 4.62 7.06
CA ALA A 143 -17.49 4.93 8.43
C ALA A 143 -18.93 5.44 8.50
N ALA A 144 -19.34 6.33 7.59
CA ALA A 144 -20.71 6.83 7.51
C ALA A 144 -21.74 5.75 7.16
N ALA A 145 -21.33 4.72 6.39
CA ALA A 145 -22.15 3.56 6.09
C ALA A 145 -22.23 2.55 7.24
N GLY A 146 -21.45 2.74 8.31
CA GLY A 146 -21.37 1.80 9.44
C GLY A 146 -20.58 0.53 9.14
N ASP A 147 -19.74 0.55 8.12
CA ASP A 147 -18.94 -0.61 7.74
C ASP A 147 -17.84 -0.87 8.79
N ALA A 148 -17.75 -2.12 9.25
CA ALA A 148 -16.70 -2.55 10.16
C ALA A 148 -15.42 -2.86 9.36
N VAL A 149 -14.32 -2.20 9.71
CA VAL A 149 -12.98 -2.47 9.21
C VAL A 149 -12.07 -2.81 10.39
N ASP A 150 -11.40 -3.95 10.31
CA ASP A 150 -10.58 -4.46 11.40
C ASP A 150 -9.13 -3.96 11.31
N VAL A 151 -8.60 -3.89 10.09
CA VAL A 151 -7.20 -3.56 9.84
C VAL A 151 -7.08 -2.49 8.75
N LEU A 152 -6.30 -1.44 9.04
CA LEU A 152 -5.84 -0.49 8.03
C LEU A 152 -4.36 -0.78 7.73
N LEU A 153 -4.06 -1.14 6.50
CA LEU A 153 -2.70 -1.17 5.95
C LEU A 153 -2.46 0.16 5.24
N MET A 154 -1.33 0.80 5.51
CA MET A 154 -0.99 2.07 4.86
C MET A 154 0.50 2.18 4.59
N ASP A 155 0.82 2.59 3.36
CA ASP A 155 2.18 2.88 2.88
C ASP A 155 2.16 4.22 2.13
N PRO A 156 2.05 5.35 2.86
CA PRO A 156 1.94 6.67 2.27
C PRO A 156 3.27 7.12 1.64
N PRO A 157 3.24 8.15 0.78
CA PRO A 157 4.45 8.75 0.22
C PRO A 157 5.34 9.36 1.33
N ARG A 158 6.57 9.71 0.97
CA ARG A 158 7.62 10.21 1.89
C ARG A 158 7.22 11.39 2.78
N ALA A 159 6.21 12.16 2.38
CA ALA A 159 5.64 13.25 3.16
C ALA A 159 4.80 12.78 4.37
N GLY A 160 4.52 11.48 4.47
CA GLY A 160 3.56 10.91 5.42
C GLY A 160 2.12 11.12 4.97
N SER A 161 1.18 10.90 5.88
CA SER A 161 -0.26 11.10 5.64
C SER A 161 -0.69 12.52 6.01
N SER A 162 -1.76 12.99 5.37
CA SER A 162 -2.40 14.26 5.75
C SER A 162 -3.22 14.10 7.05
N GLU A 163 -3.46 15.22 7.74
CA GLU A 163 -4.31 15.19 8.93
C GLU A 163 -5.73 14.74 8.60
N GLU A 164 -6.26 15.11 7.43
CA GLU A 164 -7.57 14.66 6.95
C GLU A 164 -7.62 13.13 6.75
N PHE A 165 -6.56 12.54 6.23
CA PHE A 165 -6.45 11.09 6.11
C PHE A 165 -6.42 10.42 7.48
N LEU A 166 -5.58 10.91 8.40
CA LEU A 166 -5.45 10.37 9.75
C LEU A 166 -6.77 10.52 10.54
N ALA A 167 -7.46 11.65 10.41
CA ALA A 167 -8.79 11.86 11.00
C ALA A 167 -9.83 10.88 10.44
N ALA A 168 -9.78 10.61 9.12
CA ALA A 168 -10.65 9.60 8.50
C ALA A 168 -10.36 8.19 9.02
N ALA A 169 -9.08 7.85 9.22
CA ALA A 169 -8.67 6.57 9.81
C ALA A 169 -9.19 6.45 11.26
N VAL A 170 -9.10 7.51 12.06
CA VAL A 170 -9.66 7.56 13.43
C VAL A 170 -11.18 7.40 13.41
N THR A 171 -11.88 8.06 12.48
CA THR A 171 -13.34 7.96 12.33
C THR A 171 -13.78 6.54 11.95
N LEU A 172 -13.04 5.89 11.07
CA LEU A 172 -13.29 4.50 10.68
C LEU A 172 -13.02 3.52 11.84
N ALA A 173 -12.16 3.92 12.77
CA ALA A 173 -11.81 3.22 13.99
C ALA A 173 -11.37 1.75 13.82
N PRO A 174 -10.45 1.40 12.90
CA PRO A 174 -9.96 0.04 12.77
C PRO A 174 -9.30 -0.42 14.08
N ARG A 175 -9.37 -1.71 14.36
CA ARG A 175 -8.74 -2.27 15.58
C ARG A 175 -7.23 -2.16 15.53
N ARG A 176 -6.64 -2.29 14.33
CA ARG A 176 -5.19 -2.24 14.08
C ARG A 176 -4.89 -1.40 12.85
N ILE A 177 -3.80 -0.67 12.94
CA ILE A 177 -3.20 0.05 11.81
C ILE A 177 -1.78 -0.46 11.66
N VAL A 178 -1.43 -0.95 10.48
CA VAL A 178 -0.07 -1.31 10.11
C VAL A 178 0.44 -0.25 9.16
N TYR A 179 1.36 0.56 9.65
CA TYR A 179 1.91 1.72 8.97
C TYR A 179 3.33 1.45 8.50
N ILE A 180 3.52 1.26 7.20
CA ILE A 180 4.82 1.18 6.53
C ILE A 180 5.25 2.58 6.13
N SER A 181 6.52 2.93 6.34
CA SER A 181 7.05 4.25 5.99
C SER A 181 8.51 4.22 5.60
N CYS A 182 8.84 4.89 4.50
CA CYS A 182 10.22 5.18 4.08
C CYS A 182 10.82 6.42 4.76
N ASN A 183 10.08 7.07 5.66
CA ASN A 183 10.55 8.25 6.39
C ASN A 183 10.10 8.21 7.86
N PRO A 184 10.98 7.76 8.77
CA PRO A 184 10.65 7.67 10.19
C PRO A 184 10.24 9.00 10.82
N THR A 185 10.74 10.13 10.31
CA THR A 185 10.41 11.47 10.86
C THR A 185 8.95 11.82 10.65
N THR A 186 8.43 11.62 9.44
CA THR A 186 7.02 11.85 9.15
C THR A 186 6.12 10.81 9.82
N GLN A 187 6.59 9.57 9.93
CA GLN A 187 5.87 8.52 10.66
C GLN A 187 5.71 8.88 12.14
N VAL A 188 6.74 9.41 12.80
CA VAL A 188 6.64 9.83 14.22
C VAL A 188 5.57 10.92 14.39
N ARG A 189 5.48 11.88 13.47
CA ARG A 189 4.44 12.93 13.48
C ARG A 189 3.05 12.29 13.39
N ASP A 190 2.85 11.40 12.44
CA ASP A 190 1.56 10.75 12.19
C ASP A 190 1.17 9.81 13.35
N LEU A 191 2.13 9.09 13.91
CA LEU A 191 1.92 8.26 15.11
C LEU A 191 1.56 9.08 16.34
N ALA A 192 2.12 10.30 16.48
CA ALA A 192 1.75 11.20 17.56
C ALA A 192 0.28 11.64 17.45
N PHE A 193 -0.19 11.92 16.22
CA PHE A 193 -1.61 12.22 15.96
C PHE A 193 -2.49 11.02 16.36
N LEU A 194 -2.19 9.81 15.89
CA LEU A 194 -2.98 8.61 16.21
C LEU A 194 -3.02 8.35 17.72
N ARG A 195 -1.90 8.56 18.44
CA ARG A 195 -1.86 8.41 19.90
C ARG A 195 -2.78 9.38 20.62
N GLN A 196 -2.88 10.61 20.17
CA GLN A 196 -3.80 11.63 20.74
C GLN A 196 -5.27 11.26 20.50
N HIS A 197 -5.53 10.40 19.52
CA HIS A 197 -6.87 9.98 19.09
C HIS A 197 -7.20 8.52 19.42
N GLY A 198 -6.66 8.00 20.52
CA GLY A 198 -7.09 6.71 21.06
C GLY A 198 -6.39 5.47 20.52
N TYR A 199 -5.21 5.63 19.97
CA TYR A 199 -4.38 4.53 19.52
C TYR A 199 -3.09 4.42 20.34
N ALA A 200 -2.54 3.21 20.45
CA ALA A 200 -1.25 2.94 21.08
C ALA A 200 -0.28 2.29 20.11
N VAL A 201 0.93 2.82 20.00
CA VAL A 201 2.01 2.20 19.23
C VAL A 201 2.51 0.98 20.03
N ARG A 202 2.43 -0.21 19.44
CA ARG A 202 2.83 -1.49 20.08
C ARG A 202 4.22 -1.92 19.65
N THR A 203 4.53 -1.76 18.37
CA THR A 203 5.78 -2.20 17.79
C THR A 203 6.22 -1.20 16.74
N VAL A 204 7.52 -0.98 16.64
CA VAL A 204 8.17 -0.33 15.51
C VAL A 204 9.31 -1.25 15.06
N GLN A 205 9.20 -1.77 13.84
CA GLN A 205 10.14 -2.70 13.25
C GLN A 205 10.86 -2.04 12.07
N PRO A 206 12.18 -1.79 12.16
CA PRO A 206 12.95 -1.31 11.01
C PRO A 206 13.25 -2.45 10.03
N VAL A 207 13.35 -2.11 8.75
CA VAL A 207 13.77 -2.99 7.66
C VAL A 207 14.77 -2.25 6.77
N ASP A 208 15.96 -2.82 6.60
CA ASP A 208 17.02 -2.24 5.76
C ASP A 208 16.74 -2.55 4.29
N MET A 209 15.91 -1.72 3.67
CA MET A 209 15.53 -1.83 2.26
C MET A 209 16.65 -1.39 1.32
N PHE A 210 17.47 -0.44 1.75
CA PHE A 210 18.52 0.19 0.94
C PHE A 210 19.87 0.16 1.67
N PRO A 211 20.51 -1.03 1.78
CA PRO A 211 21.80 -1.17 2.47
C PRO A 211 22.84 -0.17 1.99
N HIS A 212 23.66 0.34 2.90
CA HIS A 212 24.70 1.34 2.67
C HIS A 212 24.18 2.75 2.30
N THR A 213 22.91 3.04 2.60
CA THR A 213 22.30 4.39 2.50
C THR A 213 21.71 4.81 3.83
N ASP A 214 21.34 6.09 3.95
CA ASP A 214 20.63 6.62 5.13
C ASP A 214 19.11 6.32 5.10
N HIS A 215 18.65 5.56 4.13
CA HIS A 215 17.25 5.24 3.95
C HIS A 215 16.90 3.94 4.66
N ILE A 216 15.89 4.01 5.52
CA ILE A 216 15.35 2.85 6.24
C ILE A 216 13.83 2.83 6.09
N GLU A 217 13.28 1.64 5.89
CA GLU A 217 11.85 1.41 6.02
C GLU A 217 11.51 1.06 7.47
N THR A 218 10.34 1.47 7.92
CA THR A 218 9.84 1.15 9.25
C THR A 218 8.40 0.67 9.16
N ILE A 219 8.06 -0.35 9.95
CA ILE A 219 6.70 -0.84 10.12
C ILE A 219 6.26 -0.53 11.54
N ALA A 220 5.21 0.24 11.72
CA ALA A 220 4.59 0.47 13.02
C ALA A 220 3.28 -0.30 13.13
N LEU A 221 3.13 -1.10 14.18
CA LEU A 221 1.84 -1.62 14.61
C LEU A 221 1.22 -0.66 15.62
N VAL A 222 0.02 -0.22 15.31
CA VAL A 222 -0.75 0.69 16.14
C VAL A 222 -2.10 0.05 16.43
N GLU A 223 -2.49 -0.02 17.70
CA GLU A 223 -3.75 -0.65 18.12
C GLU A 223 -4.66 0.35 18.81
N ARG A 224 -5.95 0.21 18.55
CA ARG A 224 -6.99 0.98 19.23
C ARG A 224 -6.99 0.67 20.73
N VAL A 225 -7.03 1.71 21.57
CA VAL A 225 -7.13 1.57 23.03
C VAL A 225 -8.58 1.36 23.41
N GLU A 226 -8.89 0.27 24.08
CA GLU A 226 -10.22 -0.01 24.59
C GLU A 226 -10.70 1.06 25.57
N GLY A 227 -11.98 1.44 25.47
CA GLY A 227 -12.62 2.42 26.35
C GLY A 227 -12.26 3.89 26.06
N PHE A 228 -11.41 4.19 25.10
CA PHE A 228 -11.12 5.59 24.70
C PHE A 228 -12.31 6.19 23.93
N PHE A 229 -12.82 5.45 22.95
CA PHE A 229 -13.92 5.86 22.06
C PHE A 229 -15.29 5.89 22.78
N GLU A 230 -15.47 5.08 23.83
CA GLU A 230 -16.71 5.03 24.63
C GLU A 230 -16.90 6.27 25.54
N ARG A 231 -15.83 7.04 25.80
CA ARG A 231 -15.87 8.23 26.65
C ARG A 231 -16.19 9.52 25.91
N SER A 232 -16.12 9.52 24.59
CA SER A 232 -16.33 10.70 23.74
C SER A 232 -17.81 10.99 23.47
N ASP A 233 -18.71 10.05 23.81
CA ASP A 233 -20.17 10.18 23.62
C ASP A 233 -20.94 10.55 24.92
N ARG A 234 -20.20 11.11 25.92
CA ARG A 234 -20.84 11.58 27.20
C ARG A 234 -20.65 13.08 27.42
#